data_142d1050c48413032ac3162cae6e7da9
#
_entry.id   142d1050c48413032ac3162cae6e7da9
#
_cell.length_a   1.000
_cell.length_b   1.000
_cell.length_c   1.000
_cell.angle_alpha   90.00
_cell.angle_beta   90.00
_cell.angle_gamma   90.00
#
_symmetry.space_group_name_H-M   'P 1'
#
loop_
_entity.id
_entity.type
_entity.pdbx_description
1 polymer ?
#
loop_
_entity_poly.entity_id
_entity_poly.type
_entity_poly.pdbx_seq_one_letter_code
_entity_poly.pdbx_strand_id
1 'polypeptide(L)'
;MTTGSPPITRNAVIDAATRLVARRADHHFQWSAIAQEVGNEQAVLAASWFEDDYALLSECYARTAQAFAEALLRGETAQGRALDKVAAFLVAALELRRERGSLLSFRRGRNLPMALQRRLHEWDQMVRARLKRMLTRGRRDGSLALRNLDSACELILASLQVPDNATAGPEQIMWDSELVELLLAALTEPHPPEGSSGQSVDVARGSCLCGTVRYEIDGSFEVMSHCGCSMCRKHHGAAFATFVTVPLSGFRWVAGESALSTYQSSAYGKRTFCSHCGSIMPVVEPDTGIAFCPAGNLDGELGIQPQSHLFVGRRPQYEEV
;
A
#
# COMPACT_ATOMS: atom_id res chain seq x y z
N MET A 1 25.66 -22.80 35.12
CA MET A 1 25.57 -21.38 34.76
C MET A 1 24.15 -21.14 34.23
N THR A 2 23.27 -20.63 35.07
CA THR A 2 21.89 -20.31 34.70
C THR A 2 21.94 -19.05 33.85
N THR A 3 21.72 -19.20 32.52
CA THR A 3 21.48 -18.07 31.63
C THR A 3 20.13 -17.50 32.01
N GLY A 4 20.13 -16.49 32.89
CA GLY A 4 18.90 -15.77 33.24
C GLY A 4 18.28 -15.18 31.99
N SER A 5 16.97 -15.40 31.81
CA SER A 5 16.20 -14.75 30.73
C SER A 5 16.42 -13.24 30.79
N PRO A 6 16.53 -12.56 29.66
CA PRO A 6 16.72 -11.10 29.63
C PRO A 6 15.59 -10.39 30.38
N PRO A 7 15.89 -9.26 31.06
CA PRO A 7 14.87 -8.54 31.79
C PRO A 7 13.75 -8.06 30.84
N ILE A 8 12.51 -8.24 31.26
CA ILE A 8 11.35 -7.80 30.49
C ILE A 8 11.27 -6.29 30.61
N THR A 9 11.32 -5.60 29.47
CA THR A 9 11.15 -4.15 29.41
C THR A 9 9.85 -3.79 28.68
N ARG A 10 9.24 -2.66 29.05
CA ARG A 10 8.05 -2.15 28.36
C ARG A 10 8.28 -2.04 26.85
N ASN A 11 9.45 -1.58 26.44
CA ASN A 11 9.81 -1.48 25.01
C ASN A 11 9.86 -2.83 24.32
N ALA A 12 10.44 -3.85 24.92
CA ALA A 12 10.48 -5.20 24.34
C ALA A 12 9.08 -5.78 24.13
N VAL A 13 8.16 -5.53 25.07
CA VAL A 13 6.75 -5.94 24.96
C VAL A 13 6.04 -5.20 23.83
N ILE A 14 6.22 -3.88 23.71
CA ILE A 14 5.61 -3.08 22.64
C ILE A 14 6.18 -3.49 21.28
N ASP A 15 7.49 -3.77 21.16
CA ASP A 15 8.12 -4.20 19.90
C ASP A 15 7.62 -5.59 19.48
N ALA A 16 7.48 -6.52 20.42
CA ALA A 16 6.89 -7.83 20.18
C ALA A 16 5.43 -7.73 19.72
N ALA A 17 4.63 -6.93 20.43
CA ALA A 17 3.24 -6.67 20.06
C ALA A 17 3.14 -6.03 18.67
N THR A 18 4.02 -5.08 18.33
CA THR A 18 4.07 -4.41 17.02
C THR A 18 4.32 -5.42 15.89
N ARG A 19 5.28 -6.37 16.09
CA ARG A 19 5.53 -7.44 15.12
C ARG A 19 4.32 -8.35 14.93
N LEU A 20 3.63 -8.70 16.01
CA LEU A 20 2.42 -9.54 15.93
C LEU A 20 1.28 -8.86 15.19
N VAL A 21 1.01 -7.59 15.48
CA VAL A 21 0.00 -6.77 14.77
C VAL A 21 0.33 -6.66 13.28
N ALA A 22 1.60 -6.46 12.94
CA ALA A 22 2.03 -6.37 11.54
C ALA A 22 1.73 -7.65 10.76
N ARG A 23 1.96 -8.83 11.35
CA ARG A 23 1.77 -10.15 10.72
C ARG A 23 0.31 -10.56 10.61
N ARG A 24 -0.50 -10.33 11.65
CA ARG A 24 -1.87 -10.90 11.75
C ARG A 24 -2.96 -9.97 11.29
N ALA A 25 -2.74 -8.67 11.27
CA ALA A 25 -3.73 -7.65 10.96
C ALA A 25 -4.99 -7.70 11.87
N ASP A 26 -4.95 -8.41 12.98
CA ASP A 26 -5.95 -8.38 14.04
C ASP A 26 -5.44 -7.47 15.19
N HIS A 27 -6.38 -7.01 16.01
CA HIS A 27 -6.11 -6.06 17.08
C HIS A 27 -6.29 -6.67 18.48
N HIS A 28 -6.41 -8.00 18.55
CA HIS A 28 -6.50 -8.73 19.80
C HIS A 28 -5.16 -9.39 20.13
N PHE A 29 -4.66 -9.11 21.31
CA PHE A 29 -3.41 -9.65 21.78
C PHE A 29 -3.58 -10.96 22.53
N GLN A 30 -2.84 -11.99 22.10
CA GLN A 30 -2.61 -13.17 22.91
C GLN A 30 -1.30 -12.97 23.67
N TRP A 31 -1.38 -12.73 24.96
CA TRP A 31 -0.20 -12.45 25.81
C TRP A 31 0.83 -13.57 25.80
N SER A 32 0.40 -14.83 25.63
CA SER A 32 1.29 -15.97 25.40
C SER A 32 2.11 -15.82 24.12
N ALA A 33 1.53 -15.29 23.05
CA ALA A 33 2.27 -15.03 21.81
C ALA A 33 3.27 -13.86 21.97
N ILE A 34 2.90 -12.81 22.74
CA ILE A 34 3.83 -11.74 23.10
C ILE A 34 4.99 -12.29 23.92
N ALA A 35 4.72 -13.13 24.92
CA ALA A 35 5.75 -13.76 25.75
C ALA A 35 6.71 -14.63 24.93
N GLN A 36 6.18 -15.39 23.98
CA GLN A 36 6.98 -16.16 23.04
C GLN A 36 7.87 -15.27 22.15
N GLU A 37 7.32 -14.19 21.65
CA GLU A 37 8.05 -13.24 20.79
C GLU A 37 9.15 -12.46 21.59
N VAL A 38 8.93 -12.20 22.88
CA VAL A 38 9.93 -11.61 23.80
C VAL A 38 10.99 -12.65 24.20
N GLY A 39 10.71 -13.95 24.08
CA GLY A 39 11.58 -15.02 24.56
C GLY A 39 11.58 -15.19 26.08
N ASN A 40 10.52 -14.74 26.76
CA ASN A 40 10.39 -14.81 28.21
C ASN A 40 8.92 -15.03 28.60
N GLU A 41 8.60 -16.21 29.15
CA GLU A 41 7.25 -16.60 29.54
C GLU A 41 6.63 -15.67 30.60
N GLN A 42 7.45 -15.05 31.46
CA GLN A 42 6.97 -14.09 32.43
C GLN A 42 6.44 -12.79 31.81
N ALA A 43 6.69 -12.54 30.50
CA ALA A 43 6.14 -11.37 29.83
C ALA A 43 4.60 -11.37 29.79
N VAL A 44 3.93 -12.47 30.07
CA VAL A 44 2.48 -12.51 30.29
C VAL A 44 2.05 -11.57 31.41
N LEU A 45 2.89 -11.39 32.44
CA LEU A 45 2.61 -10.47 33.56
C LEU A 45 2.62 -8.99 33.13
N ALA A 46 3.23 -8.67 32.00
CA ALA A 46 3.25 -7.32 31.45
C ALA A 46 1.83 -6.84 30.99
N ALA A 47 0.85 -7.73 30.94
CA ALA A 47 -0.54 -7.34 30.68
C ALA A 47 -1.02 -6.27 31.66
N SER A 48 -0.60 -6.33 32.91
CA SER A 48 -0.95 -5.35 33.94
C SER A 48 -0.33 -3.95 33.72
N TRP A 49 0.60 -3.79 32.78
CA TRP A 49 1.20 -2.49 32.45
C TRP A 49 0.31 -1.65 31.52
N PHE A 50 -0.74 -2.24 30.97
CA PHE A 50 -1.65 -1.60 30.04
C PHE A 50 -3.09 -1.74 30.56
N GLU A 51 -3.88 -0.71 30.38
CA GLU A 51 -5.27 -0.69 30.83
C GLU A 51 -6.11 -1.72 30.07
N ASP A 52 -5.86 -1.82 28.76
CA ASP A 52 -6.50 -2.78 27.86
C ASP A 52 -5.64 -3.02 26.61
N ASP A 53 -6.13 -3.88 25.70
CA ASP A 53 -5.48 -4.17 24.41
C ASP A 53 -5.34 -2.90 23.54
N TYR A 54 -6.27 -1.96 23.64
CA TYR A 54 -6.21 -0.72 22.86
C TYR A 54 -5.16 0.23 23.39
N ALA A 55 -4.86 0.22 24.68
CA ALA A 55 -3.75 0.97 25.25
C ALA A 55 -2.42 0.47 24.71
N LEU A 56 -2.20 -0.85 24.70
CA LEU A 56 -1.02 -1.47 24.10
C LEU A 56 -0.93 -1.18 22.58
N LEU A 57 -2.04 -1.31 21.86
CA LEU A 57 -2.11 -1.03 20.43
C LEU A 57 -1.80 0.43 20.12
N SER A 58 -2.29 1.37 20.93
CA SER A 58 -1.97 2.79 20.82
C SER A 58 -0.46 3.06 20.96
N GLU A 59 0.21 2.37 21.89
CA GLU A 59 1.66 2.45 22.05
C GLU A 59 2.42 1.89 20.83
N CYS A 60 1.95 0.77 20.23
CA CYS A 60 2.53 0.21 19.02
C CYS A 60 2.48 1.21 17.84
N TYR A 61 1.34 1.84 17.66
CA TYR A 61 1.18 2.87 16.62
C TYR A 61 1.96 4.15 16.93
N ALA A 62 2.01 4.59 18.19
CA ALA A 62 2.81 5.75 18.60
C ALA A 62 4.30 5.52 18.33
N ARG A 63 4.79 4.31 18.58
CA ARG A 63 6.16 3.91 18.29
C ARG A 63 6.47 3.92 16.80
N THR A 64 5.54 3.45 15.98
CA THR A 64 5.63 3.55 14.52
C THR A 64 5.67 5.02 14.06
N ALA A 65 4.81 5.87 14.60
CA ALA A 65 4.79 7.30 14.27
C ALA A 65 6.11 7.99 14.65
N GLN A 66 6.68 7.64 15.81
CA GLN A 66 7.98 8.12 16.25
C GLN A 66 9.11 7.66 15.31
N ALA A 67 9.09 6.39 14.88
CA ALA A 67 10.08 5.87 13.94
C ALA A 67 10.01 6.62 12.59
N PHE A 68 8.82 6.84 12.04
CA PHE A 68 8.67 7.65 10.83
C PHE A 68 9.14 9.10 11.01
N ALA A 69 8.80 9.73 12.15
CA ALA A 69 9.23 11.10 12.43
C ALA A 69 10.77 11.21 12.51
N GLU A 70 11.43 10.24 13.13
CA GLU A 70 12.88 10.15 13.22
C GLU A 70 13.52 9.89 11.85
N ALA A 71 13.01 8.93 11.08
CA ALA A 71 13.52 8.66 9.73
C ALA A 71 13.37 9.88 8.81
N LEU A 72 12.21 10.55 8.84
CA LEU A 72 11.99 11.79 8.09
C LEU A 72 12.96 12.90 8.51
N LEU A 73 13.24 13.05 9.80
CA LEU A 73 14.21 14.04 10.27
C LEU A 73 15.61 13.73 9.73
N ARG A 74 16.07 12.48 9.80
CA ARG A 74 17.36 12.05 9.23
C ARG A 74 17.43 12.35 7.72
N GLY A 75 16.37 12.05 6.97
CA GLY A 75 16.29 12.39 5.55
C GLY A 75 16.32 13.90 5.29
N GLU A 76 15.51 14.69 6.01
CA GLU A 76 15.43 16.14 5.83
C GLU A 76 16.76 16.85 6.14
N THR A 77 17.53 16.35 7.12
CA THR A 77 18.82 16.92 7.56
C THR A 77 20.03 16.37 6.79
N ALA A 78 19.87 15.30 6.01
CA ALA A 78 20.94 14.73 5.20
C ALA A 78 21.49 15.76 4.19
N GLN A 79 22.80 15.67 3.92
CA GLN A 79 23.46 16.50 2.92
C GLN A 79 23.10 16.03 1.50
N GLY A 80 23.26 16.89 0.52
CA GLY A 80 23.03 16.56 -0.89
C GLY A 80 21.69 17.02 -1.44
N ARG A 81 21.34 16.53 -2.63
CA ARG A 81 20.08 16.83 -3.33
C ARG A 81 18.93 16.05 -2.72
N ALA A 82 17.72 16.30 -3.21
CA ALA A 82 16.53 15.65 -2.65
C ALA A 82 16.56 14.12 -2.81
N LEU A 83 17.20 13.57 -3.83
CA LEU A 83 17.44 12.12 -3.97
C LEU A 83 18.22 11.56 -2.77
N ASP A 84 19.32 12.23 -2.38
CA ASP A 84 20.16 11.79 -1.26
C ASP A 84 19.38 11.82 0.06
N LYS A 85 18.49 12.81 0.21
CA LYS A 85 17.59 12.95 1.36
C LYS A 85 16.53 11.86 1.43
N VAL A 86 15.96 11.48 0.28
CA VAL A 86 15.01 10.36 0.19
C VAL A 86 15.73 9.05 0.49
N ALA A 87 16.93 8.84 -0.03
CA ALA A 87 17.76 7.67 0.28
C ALA A 87 18.03 7.56 1.78
N ALA A 88 18.47 8.66 2.42
CA ALA A 88 18.72 8.69 3.87
C ALA A 88 17.45 8.41 4.69
N PHE A 89 16.29 8.90 4.25
CA PHE A 89 15.01 8.57 4.87
C PHE A 89 14.69 7.07 4.76
N LEU A 90 14.85 6.47 3.56
CA LEU A 90 14.55 5.05 3.33
C LEU A 90 15.45 4.16 4.20
N VAL A 91 16.75 4.42 4.20
CA VAL A 91 17.72 3.68 5.03
C VAL A 91 17.35 3.79 6.50
N ALA A 92 17.11 5.00 7.00
CA ALA A 92 16.74 5.22 8.39
C ALA A 92 15.42 4.52 8.78
N ALA A 93 14.41 4.53 7.89
CA ALA A 93 13.13 3.87 8.14
C ALA A 93 13.30 2.34 8.24
N LEU A 94 14.13 1.74 7.40
CA LEU A 94 14.41 0.31 7.41
C LEU A 94 15.27 -0.09 8.64
N GLU A 95 16.25 0.72 9.04
CA GLU A 95 16.99 0.52 10.27
C GLU A 95 16.06 0.53 11.50
N LEU A 96 15.22 1.55 11.62
CA LEU A 96 14.26 1.67 12.72
C LEU A 96 13.21 0.55 12.71
N ARG A 97 12.83 0.06 11.53
CA ARG A 97 11.97 -1.13 11.39
C ARG A 97 12.63 -2.35 12.00
N ARG A 98 13.92 -2.59 11.73
CA ARG A 98 14.69 -3.72 12.29
C ARG A 98 14.89 -3.60 13.79
N GLU A 99 15.19 -2.40 14.28
CA GLU A 99 15.45 -2.15 15.69
C GLU A 99 14.19 -2.24 16.57
N ARG A 100 13.06 -1.73 16.06
CA ARG A 100 11.81 -1.52 16.83
C ARG A 100 10.67 -2.46 16.45
N GLY A 101 10.94 -3.46 15.62
CA GLY A 101 9.93 -4.31 15.04
C GLY A 101 9.40 -3.74 13.71
N SER A 102 8.15 -4.01 13.37
CA SER A 102 7.56 -3.59 12.10
C SER A 102 7.04 -2.15 12.13
N LEU A 103 6.96 -1.51 10.95
CA LEU A 103 6.26 -0.25 10.76
C LEU A 103 4.80 -0.53 10.38
N LEU A 104 3.87 -0.13 11.25
CA LEU A 104 2.45 -0.38 11.05
C LEU A 104 1.83 0.59 10.05
N SER A 105 0.86 0.12 9.27
CA SER A 105 0.08 0.99 8.41
C SER A 105 -1.00 1.75 9.19
N PHE A 106 -0.94 3.06 9.22
CA PHE A 106 -1.94 3.91 9.88
C PHE A 106 -3.35 3.78 9.25
N ARG A 107 -3.47 3.24 8.06
CA ARG A 107 -4.74 3.03 7.34
C ARG A 107 -5.50 1.76 7.73
N ARG A 108 -4.92 0.87 8.53
CA ARG A 108 -5.53 -0.42 8.91
C ARG A 108 -6.50 -0.35 10.12
N GLY A 109 -6.68 0.81 10.70
CA GLY A 109 -7.35 0.99 11.99
C GLY A 109 -8.87 1.13 12.00
N ARG A 110 -9.63 0.40 11.16
CA ARG A 110 -11.08 0.65 10.96
C ARG A 110 -12.00 0.27 12.11
N ASN A 111 -11.66 -0.76 12.87
CA ASN A 111 -12.45 -1.24 14.01
C ASN A 111 -11.87 -0.78 15.35
N LEU A 112 -11.14 0.34 15.33
CA LEU A 112 -10.48 0.90 16.51
C LEU A 112 -11.35 1.99 17.16
N PRO A 113 -11.14 2.29 18.44
CA PRO A 113 -11.79 3.42 19.09
C PRO A 113 -11.56 4.73 18.33
N MET A 114 -12.58 5.59 18.26
CA MET A 114 -12.55 6.85 17.49
C MET A 114 -11.35 7.75 17.83
N ALA A 115 -10.94 7.77 19.09
CA ALA A 115 -9.78 8.55 19.53
C ALA A 115 -8.48 8.05 18.87
N LEU A 116 -8.30 6.74 18.78
CA LEU A 116 -7.13 6.15 18.11
C LEU A 116 -7.21 6.34 16.60
N GLN A 117 -8.39 6.16 15.98
CA GLN A 117 -8.57 6.41 14.54
C GLN A 117 -8.17 7.84 14.17
N ARG A 118 -8.57 8.85 14.97
CA ARG A 118 -8.18 10.25 14.74
C ARG A 118 -6.66 10.43 14.79
N ARG A 119 -6.01 9.88 15.81
CA ARG A 119 -4.54 9.94 15.93
C ARG A 119 -3.82 9.25 14.76
N LEU A 120 -4.33 8.10 14.30
CA LEU A 120 -3.77 7.41 13.12
C LEU A 120 -3.88 8.28 11.88
N HIS A 121 -5.00 8.94 11.68
CA HIS A 121 -5.20 9.86 10.57
C HIS A 121 -4.23 11.05 10.62
N GLU A 122 -4.06 11.67 11.78
CA GLU A 122 -3.12 12.77 11.99
C GLU A 122 -1.67 12.35 11.70
N TRP A 123 -1.26 11.16 12.15
CA TRP A 123 0.08 10.61 11.86
C TRP A 123 0.27 10.29 10.38
N ASP A 124 -0.72 9.67 9.72
CA ASP A 124 -0.68 9.41 8.28
C ASP A 124 -0.51 10.71 7.48
N GLN A 125 -1.31 11.71 7.79
CA GLN A 125 -1.21 13.02 7.15
C GLN A 125 0.16 13.68 7.37
N MET A 126 0.68 13.64 8.59
CA MET A 126 1.97 14.24 8.92
C MET A 126 3.12 13.56 8.15
N VAL A 127 3.17 12.23 8.14
CA VAL A 127 4.19 11.46 7.42
C VAL A 127 4.14 11.77 5.93
N ARG A 128 2.95 11.72 5.33
CA ARG A 128 2.74 11.99 3.90
C ARG A 128 3.12 13.42 3.52
N ALA A 129 2.71 14.39 4.30
CA ALA A 129 3.01 15.79 4.02
C ALA A 129 4.53 16.06 4.03
N ARG A 130 5.27 15.46 4.97
CA ARG A 130 6.72 15.59 5.04
C ARG A 130 7.41 14.88 3.87
N LEU A 131 7.03 13.64 3.59
CA LEU A 131 7.58 12.87 2.48
C LEU A 131 7.31 13.57 1.14
N LYS A 132 6.07 14.01 0.89
CA LYS A 132 5.72 14.76 -0.33
C LYS A 132 6.54 16.04 -0.49
N ARG A 133 6.88 16.76 0.59
CA ARG A 133 7.77 17.93 0.51
C ARG A 133 9.17 17.55 0.01
N MET A 134 9.72 16.43 0.47
CA MET A 134 11.02 15.92 0.00
C MET A 134 10.95 15.55 -1.49
N LEU A 135 9.92 14.79 -1.89
CA LEU A 135 9.69 14.38 -3.28
C LEU A 135 9.47 15.59 -4.20
N THR A 136 8.71 16.61 -3.75
CA THR A 136 8.50 17.85 -4.50
C THR A 136 9.81 18.61 -4.74
N ARG A 137 10.70 18.64 -3.77
CA ARG A 137 12.05 19.23 -3.94
C ARG A 137 12.84 18.48 -4.98
N GLY A 138 12.81 17.13 -4.94
CA GLY A 138 13.51 16.29 -5.91
C GLY A 138 13.03 16.47 -7.34
N ARG A 139 11.73 16.66 -7.54
CA ARG A 139 11.19 17.02 -8.85
C ARG A 139 11.64 18.41 -9.31
N ARG A 140 11.78 19.37 -8.38
CA ARG A 140 12.23 20.74 -8.72
C ARG A 140 13.73 20.85 -8.99
N ASP A 141 14.56 20.10 -8.25
CA ASP A 141 16.01 20.10 -8.43
C ASP A 141 16.47 19.10 -9.51
N GLY A 142 15.52 18.40 -10.13
CA GLY A 142 15.77 17.42 -11.20
C GLY A 142 16.44 16.13 -10.73
N SER A 143 16.52 15.89 -9.42
CA SER A 143 17.08 14.65 -8.88
C SER A 143 16.10 13.48 -8.86
N LEU A 144 14.78 13.76 -9.03
CA LEU A 144 13.74 12.74 -9.11
C LEU A 144 12.87 12.95 -10.35
N ALA A 145 12.61 11.87 -11.08
CA ALA A 145 11.78 11.84 -12.29
C ALA A 145 10.35 11.39 -11.96
N LEU A 146 9.61 12.18 -11.18
CA LEU A 146 8.29 11.81 -10.66
C LEU A 146 7.16 12.39 -11.52
N ARG A 147 6.28 11.54 -12.03
CA ARG A 147 5.00 11.94 -12.66
C ARG A 147 3.97 12.31 -11.59
N ASN A 148 3.72 11.42 -10.66
CA ASN A 148 2.70 11.57 -9.62
C ASN A 148 3.34 11.46 -8.22
N LEU A 149 3.26 12.54 -7.46
CA LEU A 149 3.81 12.62 -6.10
C LEU A 149 3.05 11.74 -5.11
N ASP A 150 1.74 11.58 -5.30
CA ASP A 150 0.90 10.75 -4.44
C ASP A 150 1.22 9.28 -4.64
N SER A 151 1.33 8.82 -5.88
CA SER A 151 1.71 7.44 -6.20
C SER A 151 3.12 7.10 -5.70
N ALA A 152 4.08 8.00 -5.85
CA ALA A 152 5.43 7.81 -5.32
C ALA A 152 5.42 7.70 -3.79
N CYS A 153 4.65 8.56 -3.11
CA CYS A 153 4.49 8.53 -1.67
C CYS A 153 3.84 7.22 -1.20
N GLU A 154 2.80 6.74 -1.89
CA GLU A 154 2.15 5.46 -1.61
C GLU A 154 3.10 4.28 -1.78
N LEU A 155 3.83 4.23 -2.89
CA LEU A 155 4.81 3.17 -3.17
C LEU A 155 5.84 3.07 -2.04
N ILE A 156 6.46 4.19 -1.68
CA ILE A 156 7.45 4.25 -0.61
C ILE A 156 6.85 3.75 0.72
N LEU A 157 5.71 4.29 1.14
CA LEU A 157 5.12 3.93 2.42
C LEU A 157 4.65 2.47 2.45
N ALA A 158 4.07 1.97 1.34
CA ALA A 158 3.65 0.57 1.25
C ALA A 158 4.85 -0.39 1.34
N SER A 159 5.97 -0.06 0.69
CA SER A 159 7.19 -0.87 0.71
C SER A 159 7.82 -0.94 2.12
N LEU A 160 7.79 0.15 2.86
CA LEU A 160 8.30 0.21 4.24
C LEU A 160 7.42 -0.54 5.26
N GLN A 161 6.13 -0.74 4.95
CA GLN A 161 5.14 -1.35 5.83
C GLN A 161 4.91 -2.85 5.56
N VAL A 162 5.75 -3.47 4.75
CA VAL A 162 5.72 -4.93 4.56
C VAL A 162 6.14 -5.60 5.86
N PRO A 163 5.36 -6.57 6.39
CA PRO A 163 5.74 -7.29 7.60
C PRO A 163 7.04 -8.06 7.40
N ASP A 164 7.95 -7.99 8.37
CA ASP A 164 9.11 -8.87 8.41
C ASP A 164 8.64 -10.31 8.70
N ASN A 165 8.74 -11.18 7.70
CA ASN A 165 8.48 -12.61 7.84
C ASN A 165 9.71 -13.38 8.32
N ALA A 166 10.87 -12.73 8.47
CA ALA A 166 12.13 -13.35 8.78
C ALA A 166 12.69 -12.86 10.11
N THR A 167 13.40 -13.73 10.79
CA THR A 167 14.33 -13.39 11.86
C THR A 167 15.40 -12.46 11.30
N ALA A 168 15.65 -11.35 11.98
CA ALA A 168 16.68 -10.38 11.60
C ALA A 168 18.04 -11.07 11.42
N GLY A 169 18.47 -11.28 10.18
CA GLY A 169 19.72 -11.92 9.80
C GLY A 169 20.43 -11.13 8.69
N PRO A 170 21.65 -11.55 8.30
CA PRO A 170 22.40 -10.90 7.23
C PRO A 170 21.61 -10.77 5.90
N GLU A 171 20.75 -11.75 5.61
CA GLU A 171 19.88 -11.75 4.43
C GLU A 171 18.91 -10.56 4.44
N GLN A 172 18.33 -10.20 5.60
CA GLN A 172 17.42 -9.08 5.71
C GLN A 172 18.10 -7.74 5.40
N ILE A 173 19.37 -7.58 5.81
CA ILE A 173 20.15 -6.38 5.50
C ILE A 173 20.37 -6.25 4.00
N MET A 174 20.62 -7.37 3.31
CA MET A 174 20.78 -7.41 1.87
C MET A 174 19.47 -7.02 1.16
N TRP A 175 18.32 -7.61 1.56
CA TRP A 175 17.01 -7.27 1.02
C TRP A 175 16.63 -5.81 1.24
N ASP A 176 16.95 -5.24 2.41
CA ASP A 176 16.70 -3.83 2.71
C ASP A 176 17.54 -2.91 1.82
N SER A 177 18.80 -3.26 1.53
CA SER A 177 19.66 -2.50 0.62
C SER A 177 19.14 -2.57 -0.82
N GLU A 178 18.77 -3.76 -1.30
CA GLU A 178 18.17 -3.94 -2.63
C GLU A 178 16.85 -3.18 -2.76
N LEU A 179 16.01 -3.17 -1.72
CA LEU A 179 14.76 -2.42 -1.72
C LEU A 179 15.01 -0.92 -1.87
N VAL A 180 16.01 -0.38 -1.16
CA VAL A 180 16.39 1.04 -1.29
C VAL A 180 16.84 1.34 -2.71
N GLU A 181 17.73 0.51 -3.29
CA GLU A 181 18.22 0.69 -4.66
C GLU A 181 17.08 0.64 -5.69
N LEU A 182 16.17 -0.33 -5.58
CA LEU A 182 15.01 -0.46 -6.46
C LEU A 182 14.06 0.74 -6.35
N LEU A 183 13.79 1.21 -5.13
CA LEU A 183 12.94 2.39 -4.93
C LEU A 183 13.61 3.65 -5.50
N LEU A 184 14.90 3.85 -5.28
CA LEU A 184 15.62 4.99 -5.83
C LEU A 184 15.69 4.93 -7.35
N ALA A 185 15.94 3.76 -7.95
CA ALA A 185 15.91 3.57 -9.40
C ALA A 185 14.52 3.96 -9.95
N ALA A 186 13.44 3.44 -9.37
CA ALA A 186 12.08 3.76 -9.78
C ALA A 186 11.71 5.26 -9.65
N LEU A 187 12.37 5.98 -8.74
CA LEU A 187 12.16 7.42 -8.55
C LEU A 187 13.04 8.29 -9.46
N THR A 188 14.13 7.73 -10.03
CA THR A 188 15.11 8.48 -10.84
C THR A 188 15.07 8.14 -12.32
N GLU A 189 14.56 6.95 -12.68
CA GLU A 189 14.45 6.59 -14.08
C GLU A 189 13.56 7.61 -14.81
N PRO A 190 14.06 8.24 -15.87
CA PRO A 190 13.23 9.07 -16.71
C PRO A 190 12.15 8.17 -17.28
N HIS A 191 10.92 8.37 -16.84
CA HIS A 191 9.79 7.72 -17.51
C HIS A 191 9.88 8.10 -19.00
N PRO A 192 9.74 7.13 -19.92
CA PRO A 192 9.72 7.46 -21.33
C PRO A 192 8.72 8.58 -21.57
N PRO A 193 9.05 9.55 -22.43
CA PRO A 193 8.16 10.65 -22.72
C PRO A 193 6.79 10.07 -23.11
N GLU A 194 5.72 10.73 -22.66
CA GLU A 194 4.39 10.41 -23.13
C GLU A 194 4.45 10.46 -24.66
N GLY A 195 4.53 9.30 -25.32
CA GLY A 195 4.64 9.25 -26.77
C GLY A 195 5.49 8.14 -27.39
N SER A 196 6.13 7.24 -26.63
CA SER A 196 7.00 6.23 -27.26
C SER A 196 6.51 4.77 -27.19
N SER A 197 5.20 4.52 -26.98
CA SER A 197 4.49 3.29 -27.38
C SER A 197 2.99 3.37 -27.21
N GLY A 198 2.40 4.50 -26.92
CA GLY A 198 0.97 4.71 -27.07
C GLY A 198 0.71 5.24 -28.47
N GLN A 199 0.25 4.41 -29.41
CA GLN A 199 -0.62 4.95 -30.44
C GLN A 199 -1.65 5.79 -29.70
N SER A 200 -1.82 7.04 -30.09
CA SER A 200 -2.94 7.87 -29.66
C SER A 200 -4.22 7.10 -30.01
N VAL A 201 -4.75 6.37 -29.05
CA VAL A 201 -6.11 5.87 -29.15
C VAL A 201 -6.93 7.11 -28.96
N ASP A 202 -7.42 7.70 -30.05
CA ASP A 202 -8.17 8.95 -30.02
C ASP A 202 -9.34 8.88 -29.02
N VAL A 203 -9.95 7.72 -28.85
CA VAL A 203 -10.91 7.38 -27.78
C VAL A 203 -10.98 5.86 -27.62
N ALA A 204 -10.60 5.31 -26.46
CA ALA A 204 -10.87 3.92 -26.15
C ALA A 204 -12.34 3.74 -25.75
N ARG A 205 -12.95 2.66 -26.22
CA ARG A 205 -14.34 2.31 -25.92
C ARG A 205 -14.42 1.05 -25.10
N GLY A 206 -15.43 0.97 -24.24
CA GLY A 206 -15.71 -0.24 -23.49
C GLY A 206 -17.20 -0.45 -23.30
N SER A 207 -17.56 -1.72 -23.17
CA SER A 207 -18.96 -2.12 -23.06
C SER A 207 -19.16 -3.33 -22.14
N CYS A 208 -20.37 -3.50 -21.61
CA CYS A 208 -20.79 -4.74 -21.00
C CYS A 208 -21.15 -5.78 -22.09
N LEU A 209 -21.19 -7.07 -21.73
CA LEU A 209 -21.46 -8.18 -22.65
C LEU A 209 -22.75 -7.99 -23.48
N CYS A 210 -23.80 -7.41 -22.89
CA CYS A 210 -25.06 -7.18 -23.63
C CYS A 210 -25.10 -5.84 -24.38
N GLY A 211 -24.04 -5.01 -24.28
CA GLY A 211 -23.94 -3.71 -24.96
C GLY A 211 -24.82 -2.60 -24.38
N THR A 212 -25.60 -2.86 -23.32
CA THR A 212 -26.46 -1.86 -22.68
C THR A 212 -25.66 -0.74 -22.05
N VAL A 213 -24.61 -1.09 -21.27
CA VAL A 213 -23.71 -0.13 -20.63
C VAL A 213 -22.49 0.09 -21.52
N ARG A 214 -22.21 1.35 -21.84
CA ARG A 214 -21.05 1.74 -22.65
C ARG A 214 -20.36 2.95 -22.06
N TYR A 215 -19.04 3.01 -22.19
CA TYR A 215 -18.21 4.09 -21.73
C TYR A 215 -17.09 4.40 -22.71
N GLU A 216 -16.53 5.56 -22.60
CA GLU A 216 -15.37 6.00 -23.38
C GLU A 216 -14.30 6.54 -22.45
N ILE A 217 -13.05 6.36 -22.88
CA ILE A 217 -11.85 6.87 -22.23
C ILE A 217 -11.11 7.71 -23.25
N ASP A 218 -10.97 9.00 -22.95
CA ASP A 218 -10.22 9.96 -23.73
C ASP A 218 -8.85 10.16 -23.08
N GLY A 219 -7.79 9.95 -23.83
CA GLY A 219 -6.43 10.07 -23.35
C GLY A 219 -5.70 8.75 -23.07
N SER A 220 -4.56 8.85 -22.41
CA SER A 220 -3.68 7.72 -22.13
C SER A 220 -4.10 6.94 -20.89
N PHE A 221 -3.92 5.62 -20.93
CA PHE A 221 -3.99 4.78 -19.72
C PHE A 221 -2.78 5.06 -18.83
N GLU A 222 -3.00 5.31 -17.54
CA GLU A 222 -1.90 5.55 -16.61
C GLU A 222 -1.14 4.28 -16.24
N VAL A 223 -1.87 3.23 -15.84
CA VAL A 223 -1.32 1.96 -15.37
C VAL A 223 -2.26 0.83 -15.72
N MET A 224 -1.71 -0.30 -16.17
CA MET A 224 -2.41 -1.59 -16.21
C MET A 224 -1.87 -2.49 -15.11
N SER A 225 -2.76 -3.11 -14.33
CA SER A 225 -2.38 -3.94 -13.18
C SER A 225 -3.18 -5.24 -13.14
N HIS A 226 -2.50 -6.32 -12.73
CA HIS A 226 -3.17 -7.55 -12.30
C HIS A 226 -3.39 -7.54 -10.79
N CYS A 227 -4.56 -7.96 -10.33
CA CYS A 227 -4.87 -8.08 -8.91
C CYS A 227 -5.33 -9.50 -8.57
N GLY A 228 -4.50 -10.24 -7.81
CA GLY A 228 -4.77 -11.62 -7.37
C GLY A 228 -5.49 -11.74 -6.02
N CYS A 229 -6.00 -10.65 -5.42
CA CYS A 229 -6.68 -10.75 -4.13
C CYS A 229 -7.98 -11.57 -4.21
N SER A 230 -8.40 -12.16 -3.09
CA SER A 230 -9.59 -13.03 -3.06
C SER A 230 -10.89 -12.34 -3.51
N MET A 231 -11.02 -11.05 -3.26
CA MET A 231 -12.20 -10.29 -3.69
C MET A 231 -12.22 -10.10 -5.21
N CYS A 232 -11.09 -9.73 -5.82
CA CYS A 232 -11.00 -9.58 -7.27
C CYS A 232 -11.20 -10.92 -7.97
N ARG A 233 -10.58 -12.00 -7.49
CA ARG A 233 -10.77 -13.34 -8.05
C ARG A 233 -12.23 -13.80 -8.00
N LYS A 234 -12.90 -13.64 -6.86
CA LYS A 234 -14.33 -14.01 -6.72
C LYS A 234 -15.24 -13.14 -7.57
N HIS A 235 -14.96 -11.85 -7.69
CA HIS A 235 -15.76 -10.93 -8.47
C HIS A 235 -15.63 -11.18 -9.97
N HIS A 236 -14.41 -11.48 -10.43
CA HIS A 236 -14.15 -11.74 -11.86
C HIS A 236 -14.29 -13.22 -12.25
N GLY A 237 -14.42 -14.15 -11.28
CA GLY A 237 -14.44 -15.59 -11.56
C GLY A 237 -13.14 -16.08 -12.22
N ALA A 238 -12.00 -15.45 -11.92
CA ALA A 238 -10.71 -15.67 -12.56
C ALA A 238 -9.57 -15.74 -11.53
N ALA A 239 -8.40 -16.20 -11.96
CA ALA A 239 -7.21 -16.27 -11.12
C ALA A 239 -6.73 -14.88 -10.64
N PHE A 240 -6.96 -13.86 -11.44
CA PHE A 240 -6.74 -12.45 -11.14
C PHE A 240 -7.69 -11.58 -11.95
N ALA A 241 -7.79 -10.31 -11.56
CA ALA A 241 -8.48 -9.28 -12.33
C ALA A 241 -7.45 -8.37 -12.99
N THR A 242 -7.69 -7.93 -14.22
CA THR A 242 -6.87 -6.95 -14.91
C THR A 242 -7.63 -5.62 -15.00
N PHE A 243 -6.99 -4.56 -14.55
CA PHE A 243 -7.55 -3.21 -14.60
C PHE A 243 -6.62 -2.24 -15.29
N VAL A 244 -7.18 -1.29 -16.00
CA VAL A 244 -6.51 -0.05 -16.37
C VAL A 244 -7.00 1.07 -15.46
N THR A 245 -6.06 1.93 -15.04
CA THR A 245 -6.34 3.13 -14.27
C THR A 245 -6.31 4.32 -15.20
N VAL A 246 -7.33 5.16 -15.13
CA VAL A 246 -7.45 6.35 -15.96
C VAL A 246 -7.87 7.55 -15.13
N PRO A 247 -7.41 8.78 -15.46
CA PRO A 247 -7.92 10.00 -14.84
C PRO A 247 -9.43 10.11 -15.07
N LEU A 248 -10.17 10.51 -14.05
CA LEU A 248 -11.62 10.67 -14.18
C LEU A 248 -12.01 11.76 -15.21
N SER A 249 -11.14 12.73 -15.45
CA SER A 249 -11.34 13.76 -16.47
C SER A 249 -11.39 13.20 -17.90
N GLY A 250 -10.76 12.03 -18.14
CA GLY A 250 -10.80 11.32 -19.41
C GLY A 250 -11.85 10.24 -19.49
N PHE A 251 -12.62 9.97 -18.43
CA PHE A 251 -13.63 8.93 -18.39
C PHE A 251 -15.05 9.48 -18.53
N ARG A 252 -15.89 8.85 -19.36
CA ARG A 252 -17.32 9.17 -19.43
C ARG A 252 -18.18 7.95 -19.71
N TRP A 253 -19.33 7.89 -19.06
CA TRP A 253 -20.40 6.98 -19.45
C TRP A 253 -21.05 7.49 -20.73
N VAL A 254 -21.26 6.61 -21.71
CA VAL A 254 -21.89 6.94 -23.00
C VAL A 254 -23.33 6.48 -23.03
N ALA A 255 -23.62 5.34 -22.42
CA ALA A 255 -24.97 4.79 -22.37
C ALA A 255 -25.14 3.84 -21.18
N GLY A 256 -26.38 3.68 -20.74
CA GLY A 256 -26.80 2.63 -19.82
C GLY A 256 -26.36 2.81 -18.37
N GLU A 257 -26.04 4.01 -17.92
CA GLU A 257 -25.65 4.28 -16.53
C GLU A 257 -26.73 3.84 -15.53
N SER A 258 -28.01 3.94 -15.90
CA SER A 258 -29.14 3.46 -15.10
C SER A 258 -29.21 1.93 -14.96
N ALA A 259 -28.50 1.18 -15.78
CA ALA A 259 -28.40 -0.27 -15.70
C ALA A 259 -27.18 -0.72 -14.87
N LEU A 260 -26.46 0.20 -14.25
CA LEU A 260 -25.38 -0.12 -13.32
C LEU A 260 -25.96 -0.51 -11.95
N SER A 261 -25.41 -1.57 -11.38
CA SER A 261 -25.62 -1.95 -9.99
C SER A 261 -24.29 -1.94 -9.26
N THR A 262 -24.33 -1.60 -7.97
CA THR A 262 -23.14 -1.49 -7.13
C THR A 262 -23.29 -2.33 -5.89
N TYR A 263 -22.26 -3.11 -5.57
CA TYR A 263 -22.11 -3.87 -4.33
C TYR A 263 -20.94 -3.33 -3.51
N GLN A 264 -21.21 -2.97 -2.26
CA GLN A 264 -20.17 -2.56 -1.34
C GLN A 264 -19.44 -3.80 -0.80
N SER A 265 -18.30 -4.13 -1.38
CA SER A 265 -17.53 -5.33 -1.07
C SER A 265 -16.66 -5.21 0.18
N SER A 266 -16.35 -3.98 0.57
CA SER A 266 -15.63 -3.62 1.81
C SER A 266 -15.94 -2.17 2.13
N ALA A 267 -15.51 -1.67 3.27
CA ALA A 267 -15.73 -0.26 3.62
C ALA A 267 -15.15 0.76 2.58
N TYR A 268 -14.25 0.32 1.69
CA TYR A 268 -13.60 1.18 0.67
C TYR A 268 -13.65 0.59 -0.75
N GLY A 269 -14.24 -0.59 -0.92
CA GLY A 269 -14.29 -1.27 -2.21
C GLY A 269 -15.70 -1.40 -2.69
N LYS A 270 -16.03 -0.70 -3.76
CA LYS A 270 -17.24 -0.91 -4.54
C LYS A 270 -16.99 -1.92 -5.65
N ARG A 271 -18.04 -2.59 -6.08
CA ARG A 271 -18.06 -3.47 -7.25
C ARG A 271 -19.23 -3.03 -8.11
N THR A 272 -18.93 -2.53 -9.29
CA THR A 272 -19.92 -2.06 -10.24
C THR A 272 -20.10 -3.10 -11.33
N PHE A 273 -21.33 -3.39 -11.72
CA PHE A 273 -21.65 -4.37 -12.73
C PHE A 273 -22.95 -3.99 -13.46
N CYS A 274 -23.10 -4.50 -14.67
CA CYS A 274 -24.33 -4.36 -15.42
C CYS A 274 -25.43 -5.25 -14.82
N SER A 275 -26.57 -4.69 -14.44
CA SER A 275 -27.70 -5.44 -13.85
C SER A 275 -28.37 -6.39 -14.84
N HIS A 276 -28.19 -6.19 -16.15
CA HIS A 276 -28.81 -7.02 -17.18
C HIS A 276 -28.00 -8.29 -17.50
N CYS A 277 -26.65 -8.19 -17.53
CA CYS A 277 -25.81 -9.31 -17.97
C CYS A 277 -24.72 -9.70 -16.94
N GLY A 278 -24.59 -8.99 -15.82
CA GLY A 278 -23.60 -9.28 -14.80
C GLY A 278 -22.16 -8.89 -15.15
N SER A 279 -21.88 -8.33 -16.33
CA SER A 279 -20.53 -7.87 -16.68
C SER A 279 -20.03 -6.86 -15.67
N ILE A 280 -18.80 -7.07 -15.21
CA ILE A 280 -18.13 -6.15 -14.30
C ILE A 280 -17.86 -4.85 -15.05
N MET A 281 -18.19 -3.73 -14.43
CA MET A 281 -18.07 -2.41 -15.05
C MET A 281 -17.07 -1.51 -14.30
N PRO A 282 -16.62 -0.41 -14.90
CA PRO A 282 -15.73 0.53 -14.25
C PRO A 282 -16.21 0.99 -12.88
N VAL A 283 -15.27 1.11 -11.96
CA VAL A 283 -15.47 1.75 -10.65
C VAL A 283 -14.93 3.16 -10.74
N VAL A 284 -15.82 4.14 -10.57
CA VAL A 284 -15.50 5.55 -10.57
C VAL A 284 -15.34 6.01 -9.13
N GLU A 285 -14.18 6.62 -8.81
CA GLU A 285 -13.84 7.12 -7.47
C GLU A 285 -13.63 8.64 -7.53
N PRO A 286 -14.69 9.44 -7.33
CA PRO A 286 -14.59 10.90 -7.44
C PRO A 286 -13.58 11.52 -6.48
N ASP A 287 -13.48 10.97 -5.27
CA ASP A 287 -12.59 11.48 -4.22
C ASP A 287 -11.09 11.36 -4.58
N THR A 288 -10.75 10.40 -5.44
CA THR A 288 -9.39 10.19 -5.93
C THR A 288 -9.15 10.76 -7.32
N GLY A 289 -10.22 11.11 -8.04
CA GLY A 289 -10.16 11.58 -9.42
C GLY A 289 -9.80 10.48 -10.43
N ILE A 290 -10.05 9.19 -10.09
CA ILE A 290 -9.61 8.02 -10.84
C ILE A 290 -10.81 7.11 -11.18
N ALA A 291 -10.77 6.50 -12.36
CA ALA A 291 -11.62 5.38 -12.71
C ALA A 291 -10.76 4.10 -12.91
N PHE A 292 -11.23 2.99 -12.33
CA PHE A 292 -10.65 1.65 -12.51
C PHE A 292 -11.49 0.88 -13.50
N CYS A 293 -10.99 0.71 -14.71
CA CYS A 293 -11.71 0.05 -15.80
C CYS A 293 -11.21 -1.40 -15.96
N PRO A 294 -12.10 -2.42 -15.90
CA PRO A 294 -11.73 -3.79 -16.23
C PRO A 294 -11.18 -3.85 -17.66
N ALA A 295 -9.97 -4.37 -17.83
CA ALA A 295 -9.31 -4.39 -19.15
C ALA A 295 -10.07 -5.28 -20.16
N GLY A 296 -10.69 -6.37 -19.69
CA GLY A 296 -11.47 -7.26 -20.54
C GLY A 296 -12.78 -6.68 -21.09
N ASN A 297 -13.19 -5.49 -20.62
CA ASN A 297 -14.38 -4.79 -21.13
C ASN A 297 -14.05 -3.71 -22.16
N LEU A 298 -12.77 -3.46 -22.39
CA LEU A 298 -12.32 -2.49 -23.39
C LEU A 298 -12.33 -3.16 -24.76
N ASP A 299 -12.85 -2.45 -25.74
CA ASP A 299 -12.95 -2.90 -27.12
C ASP A 299 -11.64 -2.59 -27.86
N GLY A 300 -11.10 -3.56 -28.58
CA GLY A 300 -9.87 -3.43 -29.37
C GLY A 300 -8.58 -3.64 -28.58
N GLU A 301 -7.45 -3.35 -29.24
CA GLU A 301 -6.13 -3.48 -28.64
C GLU A 301 -5.78 -2.23 -27.81
N LEU A 302 -5.30 -2.44 -26.59
CA LEU A 302 -5.10 -1.35 -25.63
C LEU A 302 -3.74 -0.66 -25.78
N GLY A 303 -2.77 -1.27 -26.49
CA GLY A 303 -1.41 -0.74 -26.64
C GLY A 303 -0.60 -0.63 -25.33
N ILE A 304 -1.12 -1.18 -24.23
CA ILE A 304 -0.48 -1.19 -22.91
C ILE A 304 -0.42 -2.61 -22.35
N GLN A 305 0.65 -2.94 -21.65
CA GLN A 305 0.85 -4.21 -20.98
C GLN A 305 0.77 -4.06 -19.46
N PRO A 306 0.40 -5.11 -18.70
CA PRO A 306 0.41 -5.08 -17.25
C PRO A 306 1.81 -4.74 -16.71
N GLN A 307 1.88 -3.66 -15.93
CA GLN A 307 3.12 -3.13 -15.35
C GLN A 307 3.29 -3.53 -13.89
N SER A 308 2.22 -4.01 -13.25
CA SER A 308 2.26 -4.41 -11.86
C SER A 308 1.34 -5.60 -11.56
N HIS A 309 1.74 -6.39 -10.58
CA HIS A 309 1.03 -7.55 -10.10
C HIS A 309 0.77 -7.41 -8.60
N LEU A 310 -0.48 -7.10 -8.23
CA LEU A 310 -0.89 -6.90 -6.85
C LEU A 310 -1.32 -8.22 -6.22
N PHE A 311 -0.94 -8.45 -4.98
CA PHE A 311 -1.31 -9.65 -4.20
C PHE A 311 -0.90 -10.98 -4.84
N VAL A 312 0.30 -11.05 -5.42
CA VAL A 312 0.85 -12.24 -6.10
C VAL A 312 0.81 -13.49 -5.21
N GLY A 313 1.22 -13.38 -3.94
CA GLY A 313 1.20 -14.51 -2.98
C GLY A 313 -0.20 -15.05 -2.62
N ARG A 314 -1.28 -14.49 -3.18
CA ARG A 314 -2.66 -14.95 -3.01
C ARG A 314 -3.25 -15.59 -4.26
N ARG A 315 -2.43 -15.81 -5.27
CA ARG A 315 -2.85 -16.50 -6.50
C ARG A 315 -3.20 -17.95 -6.20
N PRO A 316 -4.18 -18.54 -6.89
CA PRO A 316 -4.48 -19.96 -6.74
C PRO A 316 -3.38 -20.82 -7.39
N GLN A 317 -3.13 -22.01 -6.85
CA GLN A 317 -2.10 -22.92 -7.32
C GLN A 317 -2.27 -23.41 -8.77
N TYR A 318 -3.48 -23.31 -9.34
CA TYR A 318 -3.76 -23.70 -10.74
C TYR A 318 -3.32 -22.65 -11.77
N GLU A 319 -2.66 -21.57 -11.35
CA GLU A 319 -2.19 -20.50 -12.25
C GLU A 319 -0.75 -20.74 -12.79
N GLU A 320 -0.11 -21.84 -12.41
CA GLU A 320 1.18 -22.23 -13.00
C GLU A 320 0.97 -22.77 -14.42
N VAL A 321 1.05 -21.88 -15.41
CA VAL A 321 1.20 -22.18 -16.84
C VAL A 321 2.43 -21.46 -17.35
#